data_4de6c30f205a79047708f1a58d5814eb
#
_entry.id   4de6c30f205a79047708f1a58d5814eb
#
_cell.length_a   1.000
_cell.length_b   1.000
_cell.length_c   1.000
_cell.angle_alpha   90.00
_cell.angle_beta   90.00
_cell.angle_gamma   90.00
#
_symmetry.space_group_name_H-M   'P 1'
#
loop_
_entity.id
_entity.type
_entity.pdbx_description
1 polymer ?
#
loop_
_entity_poly.entity_id
_entity_poly.type
_entity_poly.pdbx_seq_one_letter_code
_entity_poly.pdbx_strand_id
1 'polypeptide(L)'
;MLPANRKKLAGLLVILLAGLTLVLWWAHAPNASLRTVLIPDTYAQRREVKWPHRGQIFDRNDSLLAYTGPRYLLVLPRRKWLDSARFNRLLNWPDSALEARVNDLRRRELPMQLNLTVSEADTLRRHCREWPALTVREYTARNYTVHVAAPVLGYAYNAAQPFLYQAQRLARGRFYRLRNGGLETYYNTLLAGHRGAYHPLLDALNQRHGSWATDTTYQPGQDLHLSLDTELQAYAERIMGERKGYIVALEPATGEILCYVSAPTYDPAALTALSRGRERSALLLSPDMPLLNRPALQANPPGSVFKLVNAAVALQLRAITANTGFRCDQSLINCVHEHPNAHNLTQALKYSCNPYFYRVLQSVVEYIPDTLAQPVDTCAVRHQNLAAWTRHVKSFGLDTLLGVDLPREKSGFVPLPAYYDRRYGRCGWQYRTIYSLSIGQGEINLTGLQTANMLAIIANRGWYYPPHFVRSVGTSGAPLPRFRQKHHTLVDSVHFAEIIPGMVAALGHGGTAELASLADVNISVAGKTGTVQNDEGDDHANFAGFAPADKPKIVVAVYIENAGFGGLSAAPCAALIMEKYLRGNIAPKRKRWENWLRCGNLAEQGH
;
A
#
# COMPACT_ATOMS: atom_id res chain seq x y z
N MET A 1 25.15 -26.41 84.22
CA MET A 1 24.29 -25.20 84.23
C MET A 1 25.10 -24.02 83.67
N LEU A 2 24.84 -23.59 82.46
CA LEU A 2 25.47 -22.36 81.94
C LEU A 2 24.73 -21.15 82.54
N PRO A 3 25.43 -20.14 82.97
CA PRO A 3 24.85 -19.01 83.69
C PRO A 3 23.84 -18.26 82.73
N ALA A 4 22.74 -17.83 83.30
CA ALA A 4 21.60 -17.18 82.60
C ALA A 4 21.95 -15.98 81.71
N ASN A 5 23.11 -15.31 82.00
CA ASN A 5 23.61 -14.18 81.24
C ASN A 5 24.14 -14.54 79.84
N ARG A 6 24.68 -15.75 79.63
CA ARG A 6 25.13 -16.17 78.29
C ARG A 6 24.00 -16.42 77.31
N LYS A 7 22.83 -16.89 77.77
CA LYS A 7 21.65 -17.05 76.93
C LYS A 7 21.03 -15.73 76.49
N LYS A 8 21.07 -14.71 77.36
CA LYS A 8 20.61 -13.37 77.01
C LYS A 8 21.57 -12.66 76.02
N LEU A 9 22.87 -12.89 76.16
CA LEU A 9 23.88 -12.33 75.23
C LEU A 9 23.80 -12.99 73.84
N ALA A 10 23.60 -14.31 73.81
CA ALA A 10 23.40 -15.04 72.55
C ALA A 10 22.10 -14.61 71.83
N GLY A 11 21.05 -14.37 72.57
CA GLY A 11 19.78 -13.83 72.01
C GLY A 11 19.94 -12.44 71.44
N LEU A 12 20.69 -11.56 72.13
CA LEU A 12 20.98 -10.20 71.65
C LEU A 12 21.84 -10.21 70.38
N LEU A 13 22.82 -11.13 70.32
CA LEU A 13 23.72 -11.27 69.15
C LEU A 13 22.94 -11.78 67.92
N VAL A 14 21.99 -12.69 68.10
CA VAL A 14 21.12 -13.19 67.02
C VAL A 14 20.18 -12.09 66.51
N ILE A 15 19.65 -11.28 67.40
CA ILE A 15 18.80 -10.12 67.03
C ILE A 15 19.60 -9.07 66.26
N LEU A 16 20.82 -8.78 66.72
CA LEU A 16 21.75 -7.84 66.05
C LEU A 16 22.20 -8.36 64.68
N LEU A 17 22.50 -9.66 64.55
CA LEU A 17 22.84 -10.27 63.27
C LEU A 17 21.63 -10.33 62.32
N ALA A 18 20.46 -10.65 62.81
CA ALA A 18 19.21 -10.61 62.01
C ALA A 18 18.87 -9.17 61.56
N GLY A 19 19.08 -8.18 62.44
CA GLY A 19 18.94 -6.77 62.10
C GLY A 19 19.95 -6.31 61.03
N LEU A 20 21.22 -6.75 61.16
CA LEU A 20 22.26 -6.43 60.20
C LEU A 20 22.00 -7.09 58.82
N THR A 21 21.54 -8.34 58.79
CA THR A 21 21.16 -9.02 57.54
C THR A 21 19.96 -8.39 56.90
N LEU A 22 18.98 -7.93 57.69
CA LEU A 22 17.81 -7.20 57.16
C LEU A 22 18.21 -5.84 56.56
N VAL A 23 19.12 -5.11 57.22
CA VAL A 23 19.67 -3.85 56.73
C VAL A 23 20.51 -4.04 55.47
N LEU A 24 21.34 -5.09 55.41
CA LEU A 24 22.16 -5.43 54.25
C LEU A 24 21.27 -5.92 53.09
N TRP A 25 20.23 -6.74 53.37
CA TRP A 25 19.24 -7.13 52.37
C TRP A 25 18.46 -5.92 51.86
N TRP A 26 18.04 -5.02 52.73
CA TRP A 26 17.36 -3.78 52.38
C TRP A 26 18.25 -2.82 51.58
N ALA A 27 19.56 -2.74 51.90
CA ALA A 27 20.52 -1.93 51.15
C ALA A 27 20.83 -2.49 49.74
N HIS A 28 20.64 -3.81 49.50
CA HIS A 28 20.91 -4.50 48.24
C HIS A 28 19.62 -4.91 47.48
N ALA A 29 18.44 -4.61 48.04
CA ALA A 29 17.18 -4.91 47.38
C ALA A 29 17.05 -4.06 46.08
N PRO A 30 16.74 -4.69 44.95
CA PRO A 30 16.65 -4.00 43.63
C PRO A 30 15.42 -3.12 43.48
N ASN A 31 14.60 -2.93 44.52
CA ASN A 31 13.39 -2.16 44.46
C ASN A 31 13.62 -0.64 44.45
N ALA A 32 13.45 -0.03 43.32
CA ALA A 32 13.56 1.41 43.08
C ALA A 32 12.69 2.27 44.02
N SER A 33 11.62 1.72 44.62
CA SER A 33 10.75 2.43 45.57
C SER A 33 11.39 2.71 46.94
N LEU A 34 12.39 1.94 47.34
CA LEU A 34 13.07 2.13 48.65
C LEU A 34 14.23 3.12 48.60
N ARG A 35 14.80 3.39 47.42
CA ARG A 35 15.80 4.45 47.26
C ARG A 35 15.22 5.87 47.37
N THR A 36 13.93 6.02 47.17
CA THR A 36 13.23 7.32 47.22
C THR A 36 13.20 7.92 48.64
N VAL A 37 13.32 7.10 49.69
CA VAL A 37 13.21 7.53 51.09
C VAL A 37 14.46 8.23 51.62
N LEU A 38 15.61 8.12 50.91
CA LEU A 38 16.89 8.70 51.35
C LEU A 38 17.32 9.95 50.57
N ILE A 39 16.45 10.48 49.70
CA ILE A 39 16.73 11.71 48.96
C ILE A 39 16.36 12.90 49.86
N PRO A 40 17.29 13.82 50.16
CA PRO A 40 16.96 15.01 50.93
C PRO A 40 15.84 15.80 50.24
N ASP A 41 14.88 16.33 51.01
CA ASP A 41 13.77 17.16 50.55
C ASP A 41 14.19 18.41 49.74
N THR A 42 15.50 18.68 49.69
CA THR A 42 16.11 19.80 48.95
C THR A 42 16.18 19.58 47.43
N TYR A 43 15.94 18.36 46.93
CA TYR A 43 16.04 18.05 45.51
C TYR A 43 14.70 17.69 44.91
N ALA A 44 14.33 18.37 43.81
CA ALA A 44 13.16 18.02 43.02
C ALA A 44 13.45 16.83 42.10
N GLN A 45 12.61 15.80 42.21
CA GLN A 45 12.66 14.64 41.30
C GLN A 45 11.90 15.01 40.03
N ARG A 46 12.60 15.09 38.92
CA ARG A 46 12.00 15.38 37.63
C ARG A 46 12.18 14.19 36.67
N ARG A 47 11.19 13.90 35.87
CA ARG A 47 11.29 12.97 34.75
C ARG A 47 11.27 13.76 33.46
N GLU A 48 12.36 13.69 32.71
CA GLU A 48 12.50 14.29 31.39
C GLU A 48 12.47 13.20 30.32
N VAL A 49 11.57 13.33 29.36
CA VAL A 49 11.48 12.39 28.24
C VAL A 49 12.00 13.09 26.99
N LYS A 50 13.10 12.58 26.44
CA LYS A 50 13.56 12.96 25.11
C LYS A 50 12.93 12.08 24.06
N TRP A 51 12.19 12.73 23.17
CA TRP A 51 11.54 12.06 22.05
C TRP A 51 12.52 11.93 20.90
N PRO A 52 12.59 10.76 20.24
CA PRO A 52 13.43 10.57 19.08
C PRO A 52 12.94 11.36 17.89
N HIS A 53 13.85 11.77 17.03
CA HIS A 53 13.52 12.18 15.68
C HIS A 53 13.03 10.95 14.92
N ARG A 54 11.86 11.06 14.31
CA ARG A 54 11.31 10.01 13.48
C ARG A 54 12.14 9.90 12.21
N GLY A 55 12.51 8.68 11.79
CA GLY A 55 13.27 8.41 10.60
C GLY A 55 12.64 9.04 9.36
N GLN A 56 13.46 9.40 8.41
CA GLN A 56 13.06 9.98 7.12
C GLN A 56 12.60 8.90 6.15
N ILE A 57 11.90 9.29 5.11
CA ILE A 57 11.49 8.38 4.04
C ILE A 57 11.97 8.99 2.72
N PHE A 58 12.72 8.21 1.96
CA PHE A 58 13.28 8.58 0.67
C PHE A 58 12.70 7.68 -0.43
N ASP A 59 12.63 8.20 -1.64
CA ASP A 59 12.29 7.41 -2.82
C ASP A 59 13.51 6.62 -3.34
N ARG A 60 13.37 5.94 -4.49
CA ARG A 60 14.45 5.14 -5.09
C ARG A 60 15.64 5.96 -5.59
N ASN A 61 15.46 7.27 -5.80
CA ASN A 61 16.45 8.23 -6.28
C ASN A 61 16.97 9.12 -5.13
N ASP A 62 16.77 8.69 -3.86
CA ASP A 62 17.14 9.41 -2.64
C ASP A 62 16.46 10.78 -2.51
N SER A 63 15.33 11.00 -3.19
CA SER A 63 14.49 12.19 -2.98
C SER A 63 13.73 12.08 -1.67
N LEU A 64 13.80 13.11 -0.83
CA LEU A 64 13.14 13.13 0.48
C LEU A 64 11.62 13.22 0.30
N LEU A 65 10.89 12.24 0.83
CA LEU A 65 9.42 12.17 0.77
C LEU A 65 8.74 12.61 2.06
N ALA A 66 9.32 12.22 3.20
CA ALA A 66 8.76 12.55 4.50
C ALA A 66 9.86 12.75 5.55
N TYR A 67 9.73 13.81 6.35
CA TYR A 67 10.67 14.13 7.41
C TYR A 67 9.97 14.73 8.64
N THR A 68 10.66 14.73 9.75
CA THR A 68 10.21 15.40 10.98
C THR A 68 10.90 16.76 11.10
N GLY A 69 10.10 17.82 11.16
CA GLY A 69 10.64 19.18 11.17
C GLY A 69 9.69 20.17 11.85
N PRO A 70 10.13 21.43 11.99
CA PRO A 70 9.32 22.46 12.62
C PRO A 70 8.09 22.81 11.79
N ARG A 71 6.99 23.04 12.49
CA ARG A 71 5.80 23.70 11.99
C ARG A 71 5.41 24.82 12.94
N TYR A 72 4.73 25.80 12.43
CA TYR A 72 4.34 26.98 13.18
C TYR A 72 2.84 27.08 13.30
N LEU A 73 2.41 27.45 14.50
CA LEU A 73 1.02 27.56 14.86
C LEU A 73 0.74 28.95 15.39
N LEU A 74 -0.15 29.67 14.70
CA LEU A 74 -0.70 30.91 15.24
C LEU A 74 -1.80 30.57 16.23
N VAL A 75 -1.64 31.00 17.47
CA VAL A 75 -2.65 30.90 18.52
C VAL A 75 -3.35 32.26 18.64
N LEU A 76 -4.64 32.29 18.31
CA LEU A 76 -5.48 33.48 18.39
C LEU A 76 -6.27 33.45 19.71
N PRO A 77 -6.21 34.50 20.54
CA PRO A 77 -7.04 34.61 21.71
C PRO A 77 -8.53 34.71 21.35
N ARG A 78 -9.42 34.30 22.26
CA ARG A 78 -10.86 34.50 22.10
C ARG A 78 -11.16 35.99 21.95
N ARG A 79 -11.69 36.42 20.77
CA ARG A 79 -12.41 37.68 20.49
C ARG A 79 -11.68 38.92 19.95
N LYS A 80 -12.41 39.56 19.02
CA LYS A 80 -12.58 40.99 18.65
C LYS A 80 -11.37 41.91 18.38
N TRP A 81 -10.16 41.44 18.43
CA TRP A 81 -8.95 42.25 18.49
C TRP A 81 -8.18 42.37 17.18
N LEU A 82 -8.58 41.65 16.16
CA LEU A 82 -7.86 41.64 14.90
C LEU A 82 -8.54 42.53 13.86
N ASP A 83 -7.85 43.56 13.42
CA ASP A 83 -8.12 44.16 12.15
C ASP A 83 -7.76 43.11 11.05
N SER A 84 -8.78 42.39 10.60
CA SER A 84 -8.66 41.31 9.66
C SER A 84 -7.99 41.75 8.34
N ALA A 85 -8.31 42.97 7.89
CA ALA A 85 -7.76 43.51 6.64
C ALA A 85 -6.26 43.80 6.77
N ARG A 86 -5.84 44.41 7.90
CA ARG A 86 -4.42 44.67 8.17
C ARG A 86 -3.63 43.38 8.36
N PHE A 87 -4.23 42.38 9.04
CA PHE A 87 -3.60 41.08 9.26
C PHE A 87 -3.43 40.29 7.95
N ASN A 88 -4.47 40.24 7.12
CA ASN A 88 -4.41 39.59 5.81
C ASN A 88 -3.35 40.23 4.92
N ARG A 89 -3.27 41.57 4.88
CA ARG A 89 -2.23 42.30 4.13
C ARG A 89 -0.81 41.97 4.61
N LEU A 90 -0.62 41.87 5.93
CA LEU A 90 0.70 41.52 6.50
C LEU A 90 1.19 40.15 6.04
N LEU A 91 0.28 39.20 5.88
CA LEU A 91 0.61 37.81 5.46
C LEU A 91 0.41 37.56 3.96
N ASN A 92 0.10 38.59 3.19
CA ASN A 92 -0.29 38.47 1.78
C ASN A 92 -1.43 37.48 1.54
N TRP A 93 -2.38 37.47 2.46
CA TRP A 93 -3.59 36.64 2.33
C TRP A 93 -4.71 37.43 1.62
N PRO A 94 -5.62 36.73 0.91
CA PRO A 94 -6.85 37.34 0.41
C PRO A 94 -7.68 37.97 1.54
N ASP A 95 -8.41 39.04 1.27
CA ASP A 95 -9.14 39.81 2.30
C ASP A 95 -10.11 38.97 3.16
N SER A 96 -10.68 37.91 2.60
CA SER A 96 -11.57 36.99 3.32
C SER A 96 -10.85 35.81 4.00
N ALA A 97 -9.53 35.67 3.81
CA ALA A 97 -8.83 34.44 4.20
C ALA A 97 -8.81 34.18 5.70
N LEU A 98 -8.58 35.22 6.51
CA LEU A 98 -8.60 35.04 7.96
C LEU A 98 -10.01 34.68 8.44
N GLU A 99 -11.04 35.37 7.95
CA GLU A 99 -12.43 35.11 8.34
C GLU A 99 -12.89 33.72 7.93
N ALA A 100 -12.54 33.26 6.74
CA ALA A 100 -12.84 31.90 6.29
C ALA A 100 -12.17 30.84 7.19
N ARG A 101 -10.88 31.03 7.49
CA ARG A 101 -10.12 30.14 8.37
C ARG A 101 -10.59 30.18 9.83
N VAL A 102 -11.04 31.33 10.31
CA VAL A 102 -11.53 31.55 11.68
C VAL A 102 -12.97 31.09 11.84
N ASN A 103 -13.83 31.31 10.87
CA ASN A 103 -15.25 30.86 10.94
C ASN A 103 -15.38 29.35 11.03
N ASP A 104 -14.46 28.62 10.43
CA ASP A 104 -14.37 27.16 10.56
C ASP A 104 -14.04 26.70 12.01
N LEU A 105 -13.37 27.54 12.79
CA LEU A 105 -12.92 27.27 14.17
C LEU A 105 -13.87 27.80 15.27
N ARG A 106 -14.81 28.69 14.92
CA ARG A 106 -15.71 29.39 15.90
C ARG A 106 -16.65 28.47 16.66
N ARG A 107 -16.85 27.24 16.24
CA ARG A 107 -17.78 26.29 16.89
C ARG A 107 -17.18 25.55 18.09
N ARG A 108 -15.92 25.79 18.46
CA ARG A 108 -15.25 25.11 19.57
C ARG A 108 -14.74 26.13 20.59
N GLU A 109 -14.91 25.83 21.86
CA GLU A 109 -14.56 26.70 23.01
C GLU A 109 -13.06 26.88 23.31
N LEU A 110 -12.15 26.46 22.41
CA LEU A 110 -10.71 26.48 22.58
C LEU A 110 -10.10 27.70 21.87
N PRO A 111 -8.88 28.17 22.26
CA PRO A 111 -8.17 29.18 21.50
C PRO A 111 -7.97 28.68 20.06
N MET A 112 -8.25 29.57 19.09
CA MET A 112 -8.15 29.26 17.68
C MET A 112 -6.71 29.03 17.29
N GLN A 113 -6.45 28.02 16.50
CA GLN A 113 -5.11 27.63 16.07
C GLN A 113 -5.08 27.53 14.55
N LEU A 114 -4.17 28.29 13.92
CA LEU A 114 -3.97 28.31 12.47
C LEU A 114 -2.55 27.84 12.15
N ASN A 115 -2.41 26.94 11.18
CA ASN A 115 -1.10 26.56 10.66
C ASN A 115 -0.52 27.71 9.83
N LEU A 116 0.75 27.97 10.05
CA LEU A 116 1.53 28.98 9.31
C LEU A 116 2.65 28.28 8.52
N THR A 117 2.99 28.85 7.40
CA THR A 117 4.26 28.59 6.72
C THR A 117 5.43 29.21 7.52
N VAL A 118 6.64 28.80 7.21
CA VAL A 118 7.86 29.40 7.82
C VAL A 118 7.89 30.91 7.60
N SER A 119 7.64 31.35 6.37
CA SER A 119 7.66 32.77 5.99
C SER A 119 6.59 33.58 6.75
N GLU A 120 5.36 33.06 6.88
CA GLU A 120 4.30 33.70 7.64
C GLU A 120 4.64 33.79 9.12
N ALA A 121 5.22 32.72 9.70
CA ALA A 121 5.65 32.70 11.09
C ALA A 121 6.74 33.72 11.38
N ASP A 122 7.73 33.84 10.50
CA ASP A 122 8.83 34.80 10.64
C ASP A 122 8.32 36.25 10.45
N THR A 123 7.39 36.47 9.55
CA THR A 123 6.74 37.77 9.37
C THR A 123 5.98 38.18 10.64
N LEU A 124 5.18 37.28 11.22
CA LEU A 124 4.46 37.56 12.47
C LEU A 124 5.40 37.75 13.66
N ARG A 125 6.51 37.00 13.75
CA ARG A 125 7.51 37.20 14.81
C ARG A 125 8.16 38.57 14.76
N ARG A 126 8.45 39.08 13.56
CA ARG A 126 9.01 40.45 13.39
C ARG A 126 8.03 41.54 13.81
N HIS A 127 6.73 41.30 13.64
CA HIS A 127 5.66 42.25 13.97
C HIS A 127 4.94 41.94 15.29
N CYS A 128 5.52 41.09 16.16
CA CYS A 128 4.88 40.64 17.41
C CYS A 128 4.51 41.79 18.36
N ARG A 129 5.23 42.94 18.32
CA ARG A 129 4.93 44.11 19.12
C ARG A 129 3.60 44.79 18.74
N GLU A 130 3.21 44.68 17.48
CA GLU A 130 1.96 45.25 16.96
C GLU A 130 0.74 44.38 17.33
N TRP A 131 0.99 43.14 17.68
CA TRP A 131 -0.04 42.12 17.95
C TRP A 131 0.24 41.33 19.23
N PRO A 132 0.32 41.98 20.41
CA PRO A 132 0.79 41.35 21.65
C PRO A 132 -0.08 40.19 22.13
N ALA A 133 -1.33 40.09 21.65
CA ALA A 133 -2.24 38.99 21.95
C ALA A 133 -2.04 37.74 21.06
N LEU A 134 -1.25 37.85 19.98
CA LEU A 134 -0.96 36.74 19.12
C LEU A 134 0.27 35.97 19.60
N THR A 135 0.19 34.65 19.56
CA THR A 135 1.33 33.80 19.91
C THR A 135 1.63 32.87 18.74
N VAL A 136 2.85 33.00 18.21
CA VAL A 136 3.36 32.02 17.25
C VAL A 136 4.10 30.94 18.02
N ARG A 137 3.58 29.72 17.99
CA ARG A 137 4.20 28.55 18.62
C ARG A 137 4.85 27.67 17.56
N GLU A 138 6.07 27.29 17.81
CA GLU A 138 6.75 26.28 17.04
C GLU A 138 6.46 24.90 17.63
N TYR A 139 6.25 23.93 16.76
CA TYR A 139 6.07 22.55 17.14
C TYR A 139 6.68 21.61 16.09
N THR A 140 7.13 20.46 16.51
CA THR A 140 7.68 19.46 15.61
C THR A 140 6.54 18.61 15.03
N ALA A 141 6.51 18.46 13.71
CA ALA A 141 5.51 17.66 13.01
C ALA A 141 6.12 16.82 11.89
N ARG A 142 5.38 15.80 11.47
CA ARG A 142 5.69 15.07 10.24
C ARG A 142 5.30 15.91 9.05
N ASN A 143 6.24 16.12 8.14
CA ASN A 143 6.07 16.85 6.90
C ASN A 143 6.23 15.90 5.72
N TYR A 144 5.44 16.12 4.67
CA TYR A 144 5.53 15.42 3.40
C TYR A 144 5.93 16.44 2.34
N THR A 145 6.98 16.15 1.58
CA THR A 145 7.51 17.01 0.52
C THR A 145 6.75 16.84 -0.79
N VAL A 146 5.96 15.77 -0.89
CA VAL A 146 5.21 15.37 -2.07
C VAL A 146 3.72 15.21 -1.74
N HIS A 147 2.86 15.49 -2.73
CA HIS A 147 1.40 15.34 -2.63
C HIS A 147 0.90 14.07 -3.34
N VAL A 148 1.78 13.09 -3.54
CA VAL A 148 1.51 11.83 -4.25
C VAL A 148 1.78 10.62 -3.36
N ALA A 149 1.39 9.43 -3.82
CA ALA A 149 1.59 8.16 -3.13
C ALA A 149 0.96 8.10 -1.72
N ALA A 150 -0.13 8.83 -1.49
CA ALA A 150 -0.77 8.89 -0.18
C ALA A 150 -1.14 7.52 0.41
N PRO A 151 -1.69 6.55 -0.34
CA PRO A 151 -1.99 5.21 0.18
C PRO A 151 -0.74 4.40 0.55
N VAL A 152 0.41 4.70 -0.07
CA VAL A 152 1.70 4.06 0.21
C VAL A 152 2.35 4.68 1.43
N LEU A 153 2.58 5.98 1.41
CA LEU A 153 3.20 6.70 2.53
C LEU A 153 2.34 6.60 3.79
N GLY A 154 1.03 6.77 3.61
CA GLY A 154 0.12 6.99 4.72
C GLY A 154 0.37 8.36 5.34
N TYR A 155 -0.04 8.51 6.60
CA TYR A 155 0.24 9.74 7.36
C TYR A 155 0.54 9.41 8.82
N ALA A 156 1.61 10.02 9.35
CA ALA A 156 1.95 9.92 10.76
C ALA A 156 1.35 11.09 11.51
N TYR A 157 0.58 10.75 12.50
CA TYR A 157 0.04 11.70 13.45
C TYR A 157 0.96 11.81 14.65
N ASN A 158 1.53 12.98 14.88
CA ASN A 158 2.43 13.19 16.00
C ASN A 158 1.69 13.18 17.35
N ALA A 159 1.67 12.02 17.99
CA ALA A 159 1.29 11.91 19.40
C ALA A 159 2.36 12.47 20.36
N ALA A 160 3.48 12.96 19.82
CA ALA A 160 4.67 13.35 20.59
C ALA A 160 4.61 14.76 21.19
N GLN A 161 3.47 15.46 21.12
CA GLN A 161 3.38 16.80 21.71
C GLN A 161 2.73 16.73 23.10
N PRO A 162 3.44 17.15 24.16
CA PRO A 162 2.88 17.21 25.53
C PRO A 162 1.58 18.02 25.60
N PHE A 163 1.44 19.06 24.78
CA PHE A 163 0.27 19.91 24.72
C PHE A 163 -0.96 19.22 24.11
N LEU A 164 -0.79 18.47 23.02
CA LEU A 164 -1.85 17.65 22.42
C LEU A 164 -2.18 16.44 23.30
N TYR A 165 -1.20 15.91 24.01
CA TYR A 165 -1.40 14.85 24.98
C TYR A 165 -2.25 15.30 26.18
N GLN A 166 -2.06 16.52 26.68
CA GLN A 166 -2.91 17.09 27.73
C GLN A 166 -4.34 17.35 27.25
N ALA A 167 -4.51 17.91 26.04
CA ALA A 167 -5.83 18.11 25.44
C ALA A 167 -6.56 16.78 25.15
N GLN A 168 -5.82 15.73 24.77
CA GLN A 168 -6.36 14.38 24.55
C GLN A 168 -6.64 13.62 25.86
N ARG A 169 -5.90 13.90 26.94
CA ARG A 169 -6.14 13.32 28.27
C ARG A 169 -7.43 13.86 28.90
N LEU A 170 -7.79 15.12 28.60
CA LEU A 170 -9.08 15.71 28.95
C LEU A 170 -10.24 15.17 28.12
N ALA A 171 -9.98 14.66 26.92
CA ALA A 171 -10.95 14.03 26.02
C ALA A 171 -10.98 12.50 26.16
N ARG A 172 -11.15 12.01 27.40
CA ARG A 172 -11.41 10.60 27.73
C ARG A 172 -10.72 9.53 26.83
N GLY A 173 -9.43 9.25 27.10
CA GLY A 173 -8.88 7.90 27.10
C GLY A 173 -8.93 7.00 25.86
N ARG A 174 -9.19 7.50 24.68
CA ARG A 174 -9.12 6.69 23.47
C ARG A 174 -7.87 7.04 22.67
N PHE A 175 -6.83 6.22 22.80
CA PHE A 175 -5.72 6.17 21.85
C PHE A 175 -6.29 5.81 20.47
N TYR A 176 -6.39 6.78 19.59
CA TYR A 176 -6.69 6.49 18.19
C TYR A 176 -5.47 5.77 17.58
N ARG A 177 -5.57 4.45 17.49
CA ARG A 177 -4.67 3.68 16.63
C ARG A 177 -4.89 4.19 15.21
N LEU A 178 -3.81 4.68 14.58
CA LEU A 178 -3.76 5.00 13.16
C LEU A 178 -4.17 3.76 12.36
N ARG A 179 -5.37 3.73 11.82
CA ARG A 179 -5.91 2.54 11.15
C ARG A 179 -5.62 2.49 9.64
N ASN A 180 -5.09 3.57 9.03
CA ASN A 180 -4.97 3.68 7.57
C ASN A 180 -3.63 4.30 7.13
N GLY A 181 -2.53 4.00 7.78
CA GLY A 181 -1.33 4.82 7.62
C GLY A 181 -0.21 4.22 6.79
N GLY A 182 -0.42 3.48 5.72
CA GLY A 182 0.64 3.06 4.80
C GLY A 182 1.94 2.59 5.49
N LEU A 183 3.08 2.95 4.91
CA LEU A 183 4.42 2.63 5.44
C LEU A 183 4.69 3.28 6.80
N GLU A 184 4.16 4.47 7.04
CA GLU A 184 4.24 5.16 8.33
C GLU A 184 3.68 4.31 9.49
N THR A 185 2.64 3.53 9.23
CA THR A 185 2.05 2.61 10.22
C THR A 185 2.77 1.27 10.24
N TYR A 186 3.09 0.73 9.07
CA TYR A 186 3.70 -0.59 8.96
C TYR A 186 5.08 -0.62 9.62
N TYR A 187 5.92 0.38 9.34
CA TYR A 187 7.26 0.53 9.89
C TYR A 187 7.34 1.46 11.10
N ASN A 188 6.21 1.68 11.80
CA ASN A 188 6.17 2.64 12.90
C ASN A 188 7.23 2.39 13.97
N THR A 189 7.50 1.13 14.31
CA THR A 189 8.51 0.77 15.34
C THR A 189 9.91 1.20 14.93
N LEU A 190 10.27 1.01 13.65
CA LEU A 190 11.58 1.42 13.11
C LEU A 190 11.68 2.94 12.99
N LEU A 191 10.66 3.55 12.39
CA LEU A 191 10.62 5.01 12.17
C LEU A 191 10.57 5.80 13.47
N ALA A 192 9.88 5.31 14.51
CA ALA A 192 9.67 6.07 15.74
C ALA A 192 10.92 6.16 16.62
N GLY A 193 11.85 5.23 16.52
CA GLY A 193 12.99 5.13 17.42
C GLY A 193 12.61 4.83 18.87
N HIS A 194 13.56 4.95 19.77
CA HIS A 194 13.37 4.70 21.20
C HIS A 194 13.52 5.98 22.02
N ARG A 195 12.58 6.21 22.94
CA ARG A 195 12.58 7.38 23.83
C ARG A 195 13.68 7.25 24.86
N GLY A 196 14.42 8.33 25.08
CA GLY A 196 15.25 8.47 26.26
C GLY A 196 14.42 8.97 27.45
N ALA A 197 14.59 8.38 28.60
CA ALA A 197 14.04 8.86 29.85
C ALA A 197 15.18 9.22 30.80
N TYR A 198 15.22 10.46 31.25
CA TYR A 198 16.21 11.00 32.17
C TYR A 198 15.51 11.35 33.45
N HIS A 199 16.16 11.07 34.55
CA HIS A 199 15.61 11.20 35.90
C HIS A 199 16.49 12.12 36.77
N PRO A 200 16.66 13.42 36.38
CA PRO A 200 17.54 14.30 37.11
C PRO A 200 17.01 14.61 38.53
N LEU A 201 17.94 14.69 39.46
CA LEU A 201 17.75 15.38 40.73
C LEU A 201 18.15 16.83 40.54
N LEU A 202 17.21 17.74 40.77
CA LEU A 202 17.42 19.18 40.57
C LEU A 202 17.38 19.91 41.91
N ASP A 203 18.31 20.82 42.12
CA ASP A 203 18.24 21.74 43.25
C ASP A 203 17.29 22.91 43.01
N ALA A 204 17.19 23.85 43.96
CA ALA A 204 16.35 25.04 43.89
C ALA A 204 16.72 25.98 42.71
N LEU A 205 17.93 25.86 42.17
CA LEU A 205 18.42 26.61 41.00
C LEU A 205 18.28 25.83 39.68
N ASN A 206 17.58 24.68 39.69
CA ASN A 206 17.48 23.75 38.56
C ASN A 206 18.81 23.15 38.08
N GLN A 207 19.84 23.10 38.94
CA GLN A 207 21.10 22.43 38.64
C GLN A 207 20.95 20.93 38.87
N ARG A 208 21.55 20.11 37.98
CA ARG A 208 21.49 18.64 38.07
C ARG A 208 22.55 18.11 39.06
N HIS A 209 22.10 17.38 40.07
CA HIS A 209 22.94 16.72 41.12
C HIS A 209 22.95 15.19 41.04
N GLY A 210 22.62 14.63 39.87
CA GLY A 210 22.59 13.17 39.66
C GLY A 210 21.24 12.72 39.06
N SER A 211 20.95 11.43 39.17
CA SER A 211 19.71 10.81 38.74
C SER A 211 19.09 9.99 39.86
N TRP A 212 17.77 10.12 40.05
CA TRP A 212 17.04 9.36 41.07
C TRP A 212 16.56 7.99 40.58
N ALA A 213 16.64 7.72 39.25
CA ALA A 213 16.37 6.43 38.63
C ALA A 213 17.32 6.21 37.46
N THR A 214 17.30 5.00 36.88
CA THR A 214 18.17 4.65 35.75
C THR A 214 17.72 5.42 34.50
N ASP A 215 18.64 6.16 33.89
CA ASP A 215 18.43 6.86 32.62
C ASP A 215 18.44 5.85 31.47
N THR A 216 17.53 6.02 30.51
CA THR A 216 17.52 5.24 29.27
C THR A 216 18.02 6.08 28.11
N THR A 217 18.82 5.46 27.23
CA THR A 217 19.41 6.15 26.09
C THR A 217 18.38 6.44 25.02
N TYR A 218 18.43 7.64 24.48
CA TYR A 218 17.69 8.06 23.31
C TYR A 218 18.28 7.40 22.05
N GLN A 219 17.40 6.85 21.18
CA GLN A 219 17.79 6.30 19.88
C GLN A 219 16.90 6.90 18.78
N PRO A 220 17.46 7.57 17.75
CA PRO A 220 16.68 8.10 16.65
C PRO A 220 16.00 6.98 15.85
N GLY A 221 14.94 7.33 15.14
CA GLY A 221 14.30 6.43 14.21
C GLY A 221 15.20 6.14 13.01
N GLN A 222 14.99 4.98 12.39
CA GLN A 222 15.73 4.56 11.20
C GLN A 222 15.03 5.09 9.95
N ASP A 223 15.83 5.49 8.97
CA ASP A 223 15.34 5.98 7.67
C ASP A 223 14.88 4.81 6.79
N LEU A 224 13.93 5.07 5.89
CA LEU A 224 13.46 4.11 4.91
C LEU A 224 13.81 4.60 3.51
N HIS A 225 14.44 3.76 2.72
CA HIS A 225 14.68 3.98 1.29
C HIS A 225 13.72 3.10 0.50
N LEU A 226 12.85 3.73 -0.29
CA LEU A 226 11.80 3.05 -1.03
C LEU A 226 12.26 2.65 -2.43
N SER A 227 11.55 1.70 -3.01
CA SER A 227 11.63 1.35 -4.43
C SER A 227 10.78 2.28 -5.31
N LEU A 228 9.88 3.05 -4.71
CA LEU A 228 8.96 3.95 -5.40
C LEU A 228 9.73 5.02 -6.18
N ASP A 229 9.38 5.21 -7.43
CA ASP A 229 9.85 6.31 -8.28
C ASP A 229 8.83 7.45 -8.23
N THR A 230 9.18 8.53 -7.56
CA THR A 230 8.26 9.64 -7.30
C THR A 230 7.85 10.38 -8.58
N GLU A 231 8.75 10.49 -9.57
CA GLU A 231 8.39 11.09 -10.86
C GLU A 231 7.39 10.23 -11.63
N LEU A 232 7.63 8.91 -11.66
CA LEU A 232 6.73 7.95 -12.30
C LEU A 232 5.37 7.92 -11.58
N GLN A 233 5.39 7.95 -10.24
CA GLN A 233 4.18 8.02 -9.41
C GLN A 233 3.35 9.26 -9.70
N ALA A 234 3.98 10.44 -9.71
CA ALA A 234 3.30 11.69 -10.00
C ALA A 234 2.74 11.72 -11.43
N TYR A 235 3.47 11.14 -12.38
CA TYR A 235 3.02 10.99 -13.75
C TYR A 235 1.80 10.07 -13.83
N ALA A 236 1.85 8.92 -13.19
CA ALA A 236 0.78 7.93 -13.21
C ALA A 236 -0.50 8.44 -12.53
N GLU A 237 -0.39 9.16 -11.41
CA GLU A 237 -1.54 9.79 -10.75
C GLU A 237 -2.20 10.85 -11.65
N ARG A 238 -1.40 11.66 -12.37
CA ARG A 238 -1.94 12.63 -13.34
C ARG A 238 -2.66 11.97 -14.51
N ILE A 239 -2.11 10.86 -15.03
CA ILE A 239 -2.75 10.09 -16.10
C ILE A 239 -4.05 9.46 -15.62
N MET A 240 -4.08 8.96 -14.39
CA MET A 240 -5.29 8.38 -13.83
C MET A 240 -6.36 9.44 -13.55
N GLY A 241 -5.97 10.63 -13.07
CA GLY A 241 -6.88 11.73 -12.76
C GLY A 241 -7.93 11.34 -11.72
N GLU A 242 -9.17 11.79 -11.94
CA GLU A 242 -10.29 11.54 -11.03
C GLU A 242 -10.99 10.17 -11.27
N ARG A 243 -10.49 9.35 -12.19
CA ARG A 243 -11.10 8.02 -12.49
C ARG A 243 -10.91 7.10 -11.30
N LYS A 244 -11.91 6.24 -11.06
CA LYS A 244 -11.83 5.20 -10.05
C LYS A 244 -11.03 4.02 -10.59
N GLY A 245 -10.04 3.57 -9.81
CA GLY A 245 -9.24 2.43 -10.21
C GLY A 245 -7.83 2.44 -9.64
N TYR A 246 -6.93 1.71 -10.29
CA TYR A 246 -5.56 1.62 -9.84
C TYR A 246 -4.55 1.40 -10.97
N ILE A 247 -3.30 1.78 -10.69
CA ILE A 247 -2.12 1.40 -11.46
C ILE A 247 -1.11 0.80 -10.48
N VAL A 248 -0.57 -0.37 -10.82
CA VAL A 248 0.56 -0.99 -10.10
C VAL A 248 1.65 -1.27 -11.11
N ALA A 249 2.84 -0.70 -10.88
CA ALA A 249 4.03 -1.02 -11.64
C ALA A 249 5.11 -1.59 -10.72
N LEU A 250 5.74 -2.67 -11.14
CA LEU A 250 6.81 -3.30 -10.37
C LEU A 250 7.95 -3.80 -11.27
N GLU A 251 9.13 -3.91 -10.69
CA GLU A 251 10.29 -4.53 -11.31
C GLU A 251 10.21 -6.06 -11.12
N PRO A 252 10.04 -6.85 -12.20
CA PRO A 252 9.81 -8.28 -12.05
C PRO A 252 10.99 -9.03 -11.42
N ALA A 253 12.22 -8.57 -11.67
CA ALA A 253 13.44 -9.23 -11.20
C ALA A 253 13.64 -9.15 -9.68
N THR A 254 13.06 -8.14 -9.02
CA THR A 254 13.28 -7.86 -7.59
C THR A 254 12.00 -7.90 -6.76
N GLY A 255 10.83 -7.72 -7.39
CA GLY A 255 9.55 -7.50 -6.71
C GLY A 255 9.38 -6.06 -6.19
N GLU A 256 10.32 -5.16 -6.48
CA GLU A 256 10.25 -3.74 -6.10
C GLU A 256 9.07 -3.04 -6.77
N ILE A 257 8.21 -2.37 -5.98
CA ILE A 257 7.08 -1.60 -6.51
C ILE A 257 7.58 -0.20 -6.90
N LEU A 258 7.53 0.09 -8.21
CA LEU A 258 8.01 1.32 -8.82
C LEU A 258 6.97 2.44 -8.77
N CYS A 259 5.70 2.08 -8.93
CA CYS A 259 4.57 2.99 -8.94
C CYS A 259 3.32 2.30 -8.41
N TYR A 260 2.50 3.04 -7.65
CA TYR A 260 1.33 2.48 -6.99
C TYR A 260 0.24 3.54 -6.83
N VAL A 261 -0.70 3.55 -7.75
CA VAL A 261 -1.80 4.51 -7.77
C VAL A 261 -3.07 3.86 -7.25
N SER A 262 -3.74 4.53 -6.34
CA SER A 262 -5.12 4.26 -5.93
C SER A 262 -5.92 5.53 -6.15
N ALA A 263 -6.80 5.55 -7.12
CA ALA A 263 -7.54 6.74 -7.52
C ALA A 263 -9.05 6.60 -7.26
N PRO A 264 -9.74 7.71 -6.90
CA PRO A 264 -9.13 9.02 -6.61
C PRO A 264 -8.21 8.98 -5.39
N THR A 265 -7.20 9.83 -5.39
CA THR A 265 -6.21 9.93 -4.31
C THR A 265 -6.51 11.07 -3.34
N TYR A 266 -5.64 11.28 -2.35
CA TYR A 266 -5.73 12.38 -1.39
C TYR A 266 -4.34 12.90 -1.03
N ASP A 267 -4.28 14.12 -0.48
CA ASP A 267 -3.02 14.68 0.01
C ASP A 267 -2.71 14.18 1.44
N PRO A 268 -1.60 13.45 1.67
CA PRO A 268 -1.21 12.99 3.01
C PRO A 268 -0.93 14.14 3.96
N ALA A 269 -0.46 15.30 3.46
CA ALA A 269 -0.18 16.49 4.27
C ALA A 269 -1.45 17.09 4.88
N ALA A 270 -2.59 17.05 4.17
CA ALA A 270 -3.88 17.53 4.66
C ALA A 270 -4.34 16.76 5.92
N LEU A 271 -4.01 15.48 6.02
CA LEU A 271 -4.39 14.63 7.15
C LEU A 271 -3.46 14.76 8.38
N THR A 272 -2.34 15.45 8.25
CA THR A 272 -1.42 15.73 9.38
C THR A 272 -1.66 17.10 10.02
N ALA A 273 -2.41 17.97 9.38
CA ALA A 273 -2.75 19.30 9.91
C ALA A 273 -3.60 19.21 11.18
N LEU A 274 -3.56 20.24 12.01
CA LEU A 274 -4.38 20.33 13.24
C LEU A 274 -5.87 20.46 12.93
N SER A 275 -6.23 21.07 11.79
CA SER A 275 -7.61 21.23 11.27
C SER A 275 -8.18 20.00 10.56
N ARG A 276 -7.42 18.91 10.51
CA ARG A 276 -7.71 17.67 9.75
C ARG A 276 -9.10 17.04 9.94
N GLY A 277 -9.85 17.46 10.97
CA GLY A 277 -11.15 16.84 11.26
C GLY A 277 -12.15 16.97 10.11
N ARG A 278 -12.16 18.13 9.43
CA ARG A 278 -13.07 18.41 8.31
C ARG A 278 -12.61 17.67 7.05
N GLU A 279 -11.35 17.80 6.70
CA GLU A 279 -10.77 17.14 5.52
C GLU A 279 -10.90 15.62 5.62
N ARG A 280 -10.61 15.06 6.79
CA ARG A 280 -10.79 13.63 7.03
C ARG A 280 -12.26 13.21 6.93
N SER A 281 -13.18 14.00 7.47
CA SER A 281 -14.61 13.70 7.37
C SER A 281 -15.09 13.76 5.92
N ALA A 282 -14.63 14.74 5.15
CA ALA A 282 -14.95 14.84 3.72
C ALA A 282 -14.45 13.60 2.95
N LEU A 283 -13.20 13.16 3.18
CA LEU A 283 -12.65 11.97 2.55
C LEU A 283 -13.35 10.68 2.98
N LEU A 284 -13.78 10.57 4.25
CA LEU A 284 -14.51 9.41 4.77
C LEU A 284 -15.94 9.30 4.22
N LEU A 285 -16.58 10.44 3.98
CA LEU A 285 -17.97 10.53 3.51
C LEU A 285 -18.06 10.58 1.98
N SER A 286 -16.92 10.69 1.28
CA SER A 286 -16.89 10.71 -0.18
C SER A 286 -17.37 9.38 -0.74
N PRO A 287 -18.34 9.38 -1.68
CA PRO A 287 -18.79 8.18 -2.37
C PRO A 287 -17.70 7.54 -3.23
N ASP A 288 -16.66 8.30 -3.57
CA ASP A 288 -15.53 7.84 -4.37
C ASP A 288 -14.47 7.10 -3.56
N MET A 289 -14.64 7.05 -2.22
CA MET A 289 -13.77 6.32 -1.29
C MET A 289 -12.25 6.57 -1.52
N PRO A 290 -11.76 7.81 -1.49
CA PRO A 290 -10.36 8.11 -1.76
C PRO A 290 -9.39 7.49 -0.73
N LEU A 291 -9.86 7.17 0.47
CA LEU A 291 -9.07 6.49 1.51
C LEU A 291 -8.97 4.97 1.30
N LEU A 292 -9.66 4.41 0.30
CA LEU A 292 -9.55 3.00 -0.03
C LEU A 292 -8.21 2.75 -0.75
N ASN A 293 -7.39 1.87 -0.20
CA ASN A 293 -6.21 1.38 -0.88
C ASN A 293 -6.61 0.31 -1.89
N ARG A 294 -7.03 0.75 -3.09
CA ARG A 294 -7.63 -0.12 -4.12
C ARG A 294 -6.71 -1.28 -4.53
N PRO A 295 -5.43 -1.05 -4.89
CA PRO A 295 -4.61 -2.15 -5.38
C PRO A 295 -4.39 -3.29 -4.37
N ALA A 296 -4.47 -3.01 -3.07
CA ALA A 296 -4.29 -4.01 -2.01
C ALA A 296 -5.60 -4.55 -1.44
N LEU A 297 -6.69 -3.77 -1.48
CA LEU A 297 -7.93 -4.07 -0.74
C LEU A 297 -9.16 -4.27 -1.61
N GLN A 298 -9.13 -3.85 -2.88
CA GLN A 298 -10.20 -4.09 -3.82
C GLN A 298 -9.84 -5.31 -4.67
N ALA A 299 -10.65 -6.35 -4.57
CA ALA A 299 -10.51 -7.54 -5.39
C ALA A 299 -11.60 -7.53 -6.46
N ASN A 300 -11.19 -7.60 -7.72
CA ASN A 300 -12.05 -7.54 -8.89
C ASN A 300 -11.87 -8.78 -9.77
N PRO A 301 -12.85 -9.15 -10.58
CA PRO A 301 -12.63 -10.14 -11.62
C PRO A 301 -11.50 -9.67 -12.56
N PRO A 302 -10.49 -10.52 -12.84
CA PRO A 302 -9.38 -10.14 -13.71
C PRO A 302 -9.78 -10.06 -15.21
N GLY A 303 -10.92 -10.60 -15.59
CA GLY A 303 -11.35 -10.70 -16.97
C GLY A 303 -10.35 -11.46 -17.84
N SER A 304 -10.28 -11.11 -19.11
CA SER A 304 -9.45 -11.81 -20.10
C SER A 304 -7.94 -11.80 -19.82
N VAL A 305 -7.45 -11.01 -18.85
CA VAL A 305 -6.05 -11.10 -18.40
C VAL A 305 -5.77 -12.47 -17.77
N PHE A 306 -6.76 -13.08 -17.13
CA PHE A 306 -6.65 -14.39 -16.52
C PHE A 306 -6.48 -15.55 -17.52
N LYS A 307 -6.79 -15.34 -18.81
CA LYS A 307 -6.53 -16.31 -19.87
C LYS A 307 -5.07 -16.72 -19.96
N LEU A 308 -4.15 -15.85 -19.55
CA LEU A 308 -2.72 -16.17 -19.48
C LEU A 308 -2.43 -17.29 -18.47
N VAL A 309 -3.09 -17.25 -17.31
CA VAL A 309 -2.96 -18.31 -16.29
C VAL A 309 -3.66 -19.58 -16.76
N ASN A 310 -4.85 -19.49 -17.35
CA ASN A 310 -5.53 -20.65 -17.90
C ASN A 310 -4.69 -21.35 -18.98
N ALA A 311 -4.05 -20.58 -19.87
CA ALA A 311 -3.13 -21.14 -20.87
C ALA A 311 -1.94 -21.86 -20.21
N ALA A 312 -1.27 -21.20 -19.25
CA ALA A 312 -0.12 -21.76 -18.54
C ALA A 312 -0.46 -23.08 -17.84
N VAL A 313 -1.58 -23.11 -17.13
CA VAL A 313 -2.04 -24.29 -16.39
C VAL A 313 -2.48 -25.40 -17.35
N ALA A 314 -3.14 -25.08 -18.45
CA ALA A 314 -3.58 -26.07 -19.43
C ALA A 314 -2.39 -26.73 -20.17
N LEU A 315 -1.35 -25.96 -20.49
CA LEU A 315 -0.09 -26.46 -21.04
C LEU A 315 0.60 -27.38 -20.03
N GLN A 316 0.73 -26.97 -18.78
CA GLN A 316 1.35 -27.75 -17.70
C GLN A 316 0.62 -29.08 -17.46
N LEU A 317 -0.70 -29.07 -17.48
CA LEU A 317 -1.54 -30.26 -17.31
C LEU A 317 -1.68 -31.08 -18.60
N ARG A 318 -1.01 -30.66 -19.69
CA ARG A 318 -1.04 -31.31 -21.03
C ARG A 318 -2.45 -31.42 -21.62
N ALA A 319 -3.37 -30.56 -21.20
CA ALA A 319 -4.71 -30.51 -21.76
C ALA A 319 -4.74 -29.89 -23.15
N ILE A 320 -3.76 -29.05 -23.46
CA ILE A 320 -3.50 -28.45 -24.79
C ILE A 320 -2.00 -28.42 -25.08
N THR A 321 -1.67 -28.13 -26.35
CA THR A 321 -0.33 -27.72 -26.81
C THR A 321 -0.41 -26.30 -27.38
N ALA A 322 0.73 -25.67 -27.64
CA ALA A 322 0.76 -24.34 -28.28
C ALA A 322 0.09 -24.33 -29.66
N ASN A 323 0.07 -25.48 -30.36
CA ASN A 323 -0.55 -25.64 -31.69
C ASN A 323 -2.01 -26.08 -31.65
N THR A 324 -2.59 -26.29 -30.47
CA THR A 324 -4.00 -26.66 -30.36
C THR A 324 -4.89 -25.53 -30.89
N GLY A 325 -5.73 -25.85 -31.87
CA GLY A 325 -6.71 -24.93 -32.46
C GLY A 325 -8.12 -25.28 -32.03
N PHE A 326 -8.92 -24.27 -31.74
CA PHE A 326 -10.37 -24.42 -31.54
C PHE A 326 -11.13 -23.41 -32.39
N ARG A 327 -12.22 -23.84 -32.99
CA ARG A 327 -13.12 -22.95 -33.75
C ARG A 327 -13.74 -21.91 -32.79
N CYS A 328 -13.87 -20.67 -33.24
CA CYS A 328 -14.58 -19.62 -32.52
C CYS A 328 -16.09 -19.84 -32.62
N ASP A 329 -16.61 -20.71 -31.79
CA ASP A 329 -18.02 -21.06 -31.72
C ASP A 329 -18.76 -20.18 -30.72
N GLN A 330 -19.32 -19.10 -31.19
CA GLN A 330 -20.03 -18.11 -30.37
C GLN A 330 -21.31 -18.65 -29.74
N SER A 331 -21.79 -19.84 -30.13
CA SER A 331 -22.92 -20.50 -29.46
C SER A 331 -22.56 -20.99 -28.04
N LEU A 332 -21.28 -21.14 -27.73
CA LEU A 332 -20.79 -21.53 -26.41
C LEU A 332 -20.68 -20.32 -25.48
N ILE A 333 -20.07 -19.26 -25.98
CA ILE A 333 -19.86 -17.98 -25.30
C ILE A 333 -19.49 -16.91 -26.34
N ASN A 334 -20.04 -15.71 -26.22
CA ASN A 334 -19.79 -14.63 -27.17
C ASN A 334 -18.39 -14.06 -27.04
N CYS A 335 -17.76 -13.73 -28.15
CA CYS A 335 -16.59 -12.86 -28.21
C CYS A 335 -17.02 -11.39 -28.13
N VAL A 336 -16.15 -10.54 -27.57
CA VAL A 336 -16.40 -9.10 -27.42
C VAL A 336 -16.31 -8.37 -28.78
N HIS A 337 -15.57 -8.95 -29.74
CA HIS A 337 -15.37 -8.39 -31.08
C HIS A 337 -15.19 -9.52 -32.10
N GLU A 338 -15.48 -9.21 -33.36
CA GLU A 338 -15.27 -10.14 -34.47
C GLU A 338 -13.76 -10.33 -34.74
N HIS A 339 -13.37 -11.56 -35.01
CA HIS A 339 -12.02 -11.93 -35.37
C HIS A 339 -11.98 -13.27 -36.13
N PRO A 340 -10.91 -13.56 -36.89
CA PRO A 340 -10.70 -14.87 -37.52
C PRO A 340 -10.63 -16.02 -36.53
N ASN A 341 -10.87 -17.26 -36.94
CA ASN A 341 -10.65 -18.43 -36.09
C ASN A 341 -9.21 -18.49 -35.58
N ALA A 342 -9.05 -18.83 -34.30
CA ALA A 342 -7.74 -19.02 -33.70
C ALA A 342 -7.26 -20.46 -33.95
N HIS A 343 -6.24 -20.62 -34.80
CA HIS A 343 -5.68 -21.93 -35.15
C HIS A 343 -4.63 -22.43 -34.16
N ASN A 344 -4.21 -21.59 -33.22
CA ASN A 344 -3.23 -21.91 -32.20
C ASN A 344 -3.38 -20.95 -31.00
N LEU A 345 -2.63 -21.22 -29.93
CA LEU A 345 -2.64 -20.44 -28.70
C LEU A 345 -2.23 -18.97 -28.91
N THR A 346 -1.22 -18.71 -29.78
CA THR A 346 -0.76 -17.35 -30.10
C THR A 346 -1.89 -16.50 -30.66
N GLN A 347 -2.64 -17.02 -31.64
CA GLN A 347 -3.78 -16.31 -32.23
C GLN A 347 -4.93 -16.16 -31.24
N ALA A 348 -5.19 -17.18 -30.40
CA ALA A 348 -6.24 -17.12 -29.39
C ALA A 348 -5.96 -16.02 -28.35
N LEU A 349 -4.71 -15.83 -27.96
CA LEU A 349 -4.28 -14.73 -27.06
C LEU A 349 -4.32 -13.37 -27.77
N LYS A 350 -3.88 -13.30 -29.05
CA LYS A 350 -3.94 -12.09 -29.88
C LYS A 350 -5.35 -11.54 -29.95
N TYR A 351 -6.32 -12.38 -30.30
CA TYR A 351 -7.72 -12.00 -30.49
C TYR A 351 -8.52 -12.05 -29.20
N SER A 352 -7.97 -12.55 -28.11
CA SER A 352 -8.70 -12.77 -26.85
C SER A 352 -9.97 -13.63 -26.99
N CYS A 353 -9.93 -14.69 -27.85
CA CYS A 353 -11.07 -15.52 -28.22
C CYS A 353 -11.69 -16.21 -27.00
N ASN A 354 -12.96 -15.89 -26.66
CA ASN A 354 -13.67 -16.50 -25.54
C ASN A 354 -14.00 -17.98 -25.77
N PRO A 355 -14.56 -18.39 -26.93
CA PRO A 355 -14.82 -19.81 -27.21
C PRO A 355 -13.56 -20.70 -27.17
N TYR A 356 -12.42 -20.17 -27.60
CA TYR A 356 -11.15 -20.90 -27.47
C TYR A 356 -10.83 -21.21 -26.00
N PHE A 357 -10.88 -20.18 -25.13
CA PHE A 357 -10.56 -20.37 -23.71
C PHE A 357 -11.65 -21.14 -22.95
N TYR A 358 -12.91 -21.06 -23.41
CA TYR A 358 -13.94 -21.99 -22.95
C TYR A 358 -13.51 -23.44 -23.16
N ARG A 359 -13.05 -23.81 -24.37
CA ARG A 359 -12.57 -25.16 -24.67
C ARG A 359 -11.30 -25.50 -23.90
N VAL A 360 -10.36 -24.56 -23.74
CA VAL A 360 -9.13 -24.76 -22.96
C VAL A 360 -9.45 -25.20 -21.53
N LEU A 361 -10.30 -24.48 -20.82
CA LEU A 361 -10.67 -24.86 -19.44
C LEU A 361 -11.51 -26.13 -19.41
N GLN A 362 -12.40 -26.34 -20.40
CA GLN A 362 -13.15 -27.58 -20.54
C GLN A 362 -12.22 -28.79 -20.69
N SER A 363 -11.20 -28.68 -21.53
CA SER A 363 -10.19 -29.74 -21.72
C SER A 363 -9.42 -30.05 -20.44
N VAL A 364 -9.26 -29.09 -19.53
CA VAL A 364 -8.65 -29.32 -18.21
C VAL A 364 -9.63 -30.01 -17.27
N VAL A 365 -10.85 -29.48 -17.14
CA VAL A 365 -11.78 -29.89 -16.07
C VAL A 365 -12.48 -31.22 -16.39
N GLU A 366 -12.76 -31.46 -17.68
CA GLU A 366 -13.43 -32.67 -18.16
C GLU A 366 -12.47 -33.72 -18.76
N TYR A 367 -11.14 -33.55 -18.56
CA TYR A 367 -10.16 -34.52 -19.02
C TYR A 367 -10.35 -35.88 -18.33
N ILE A 368 -10.50 -36.94 -19.12
CA ILE A 368 -10.56 -38.32 -18.65
C ILE A 368 -9.35 -39.05 -19.22
N PRO A 369 -8.38 -39.50 -18.41
CA PRO A 369 -7.27 -40.31 -18.89
C PRO A 369 -7.73 -41.64 -19.47
N ASP A 370 -7.19 -42.05 -20.60
CA ASP A 370 -7.48 -43.34 -21.25
C ASP A 370 -7.15 -44.56 -20.36
N THR A 371 -6.30 -44.34 -19.35
CA THR A 371 -5.87 -45.37 -18.39
C THR A 371 -6.90 -45.68 -17.30
N LEU A 372 -7.99 -44.92 -17.19
CA LEU A 372 -9.01 -45.16 -16.18
C LEU A 372 -9.91 -46.34 -16.58
N ALA A 373 -10.13 -47.22 -15.60
CA ALA A 373 -11.08 -48.34 -15.74
C ALA A 373 -12.52 -47.84 -15.97
N GLN A 374 -13.27 -48.49 -16.84
CA GLN A 374 -14.66 -48.16 -17.10
C GLN A 374 -15.60 -48.99 -16.19
N PRO A 375 -16.72 -48.44 -15.70
CA PRO A 375 -17.24 -47.08 -15.95
C PRO A 375 -16.52 -46.01 -15.11
N VAL A 376 -16.30 -44.82 -15.69
CA VAL A 376 -15.61 -43.70 -15.03
C VAL A 376 -16.59 -42.88 -14.20
N ASP A 377 -16.25 -42.63 -12.93
CA ASP A 377 -16.94 -41.63 -12.10
C ASP A 377 -16.56 -40.24 -12.55
N THR A 378 -17.31 -39.67 -13.50
CA THR A 378 -17.09 -38.35 -14.07
C THR A 378 -17.20 -37.21 -13.04
N CYS A 379 -17.95 -37.42 -11.94
CA CYS A 379 -18.03 -36.46 -10.86
C CYS A 379 -16.71 -36.41 -10.08
N ALA A 380 -16.16 -37.55 -9.71
CA ALA A 380 -14.87 -37.63 -9.01
C ALA A 380 -13.72 -37.08 -9.87
N VAL A 381 -13.69 -37.41 -11.16
CA VAL A 381 -12.70 -36.92 -12.10
C VAL A 381 -12.77 -35.38 -12.22
N ARG A 382 -13.94 -34.81 -12.35
CA ARG A 382 -14.13 -33.35 -12.42
C ARG A 382 -13.64 -32.67 -11.15
N HIS A 383 -13.92 -33.21 -9.97
CA HIS A 383 -13.41 -32.70 -8.70
C HIS A 383 -11.89 -32.72 -8.64
N GLN A 384 -11.28 -33.83 -9.01
CA GLN A 384 -9.84 -33.99 -9.03
C GLN A 384 -9.18 -32.99 -10.00
N ASN A 385 -9.73 -32.86 -11.19
CA ASN A 385 -9.20 -31.95 -12.22
C ASN A 385 -9.34 -30.49 -11.83
N LEU A 386 -10.50 -30.06 -11.31
CA LEU A 386 -10.66 -28.69 -10.83
C LEU A 386 -9.75 -28.41 -9.61
N ALA A 387 -9.55 -29.37 -8.71
CA ALA A 387 -8.60 -29.23 -7.61
C ALA A 387 -7.17 -29.08 -8.10
N ALA A 388 -6.76 -29.85 -9.13
CA ALA A 388 -5.46 -29.72 -9.75
C ALA A 388 -5.27 -28.35 -10.42
N TRP A 389 -6.26 -27.91 -11.19
CA TRP A 389 -6.27 -26.56 -11.78
C TRP A 389 -6.16 -25.47 -10.70
N THR A 390 -6.98 -25.52 -9.64
CA THR A 390 -6.94 -24.54 -8.55
C THR A 390 -5.58 -24.51 -7.85
N ARG A 391 -4.96 -25.68 -7.61
CA ARG A 391 -3.62 -25.74 -7.00
C ARG A 391 -2.56 -25.05 -7.85
N HIS A 392 -2.57 -25.25 -9.18
CA HIS A 392 -1.66 -24.59 -10.10
C HIS A 392 -1.94 -23.07 -10.16
N VAL A 393 -3.20 -22.67 -10.23
CA VAL A 393 -3.59 -21.24 -10.20
C VAL A 393 -3.10 -20.57 -8.91
N LYS A 394 -3.30 -21.19 -7.75
CA LYS A 394 -2.83 -20.64 -6.47
C LYS A 394 -1.31 -20.51 -6.38
N SER A 395 -0.56 -21.32 -7.11
CA SER A 395 0.90 -21.23 -7.15
C SER A 395 1.42 -19.92 -7.76
N PHE A 396 0.55 -19.13 -8.42
CA PHE A 396 0.85 -17.76 -8.87
C PHE A 396 0.72 -16.71 -7.75
N GLY A 397 0.62 -17.11 -6.48
CA GLY A 397 0.38 -16.20 -5.37
C GLY A 397 -1.06 -15.68 -5.33
N LEU A 398 -1.99 -16.38 -5.98
CA LEU A 398 -3.42 -16.04 -6.00
C LEU A 398 -4.17 -16.74 -4.86
N ASP A 399 -5.24 -16.11 -4.36
CA ASP A 399 -5.99 -16.56 -3.18
C ASP A 399 -5.10 -16.70 -1.93
N THR A 400 -4.07 -15.84 -1.83
CA THR A 400 -3.17 -15.76 -0.68
C THR A 400 -2.66 -14.33 -0.52
N LEU A 401 -2.14 -14.00 0.67
CA LEU A 401 -1.45 -12.74 0.89
C LEU A 401 -0.05 -12.80 0.28
N LEU A 402 0.32 -11.82 -0.52
CA LEU A 402 1.67 -11.73 -1.10
C LEU A 402 2.72 -11.27 -0.08
N GLY A 403 2.27 -10.71 1.05
CA GLY A 403 3.12 -10.22 2.13
C GLY A 403 3.75 -8.86 1.84
N VAL A 404 3.05 -8.01 1.08
CA VAL A 404 3.48 -6.62 0.85
C VAL A 404 3.64 -5.87 2.16
N ASP A 405 4.56 -4.93 2.22
CA ASP A 405 4.84 -4.10 3.40
C ASP A 405 3.81 -2.98 3.62
N LEU A 406 2.54 -3.35 3.57
CA LEU A 406 1.41 -2.49 3.89
C LEU A 406 0.61 -3.06 5.08
N PRO A 407 -0.08 -2.23 5.85
CA PRO A 407 -0.82 -2.67 7.04
C PRO A 407 -1.95 -3.66 6.76
N ARG A 408 -2.48 -3.66 5.54
CA ARG A 408 -3.62 -4.49 5.15
C ARG A 408 -3.50 -4.91 3.69
N GLU A 409 -3.82 -6.17 3.45
CA GLU A 409 -3.87 -6.80 2.13
C GLU A 409 -5.04 -7.78 2.09
N LYS A 410 -5.66 -7.99 0.93
CA LYS A 410 -6.64 -9.04 0.66
C LYS A 410 -6.02 -10.17 -0.16
N SER A 411 -6.45 -11.38 0.11
CA SER A 411 -5.98 -12.59 -0.59
C SER A 411 -6.60 -12.78 -1.98
N GLY A 412 -7.62 -12.01 -2.34
CA GLY A 412 -8.44 -12.35 -3.50
C GLY A 412 -9.28 -13.61 -3.25
N PHE A 413 -9.72 -14.27 -4.33
CA PHE A 413 -10.47 -15.51 -4.24
C PHE A 413 -10.31 -16.38 -5.50
N VAL A 414 -9.99 -17.66 -5.33
CA VAL A 414 -9.98 -18.69 -6.37
C VAL A 414 -10.79 -19.89 -5.88
N PRO A 415 -11.87 -20.30 -6.58
CA PRO A 415 -12.77 -21.33 -6.07
C PRO A 415 -12.13 -22.71 -6.06
N LEU A 416 -12.47 -23.48 -5.04
CA LEU A 416 -12.18 -24.92 -4.90
C LEU A 416 -13.42 -25.74 -5.26
N PRO A 417 -13.32 -27.02 -5.60
CA PRO A 417 -14.48 -27.91 -5.78
C PRO A 417 -15.49 -27.84 -4.63
N ALA A 418 -15.00 -27.81 -3.40
CA ALA A 418 -15.84 -27.70 -2.20
C ALA A 418 -16.69 -26.42 -2.13
N TYR A 419 -16.31 -25.35 -2.83
CA TYR A 419 -17.13 -24.15 -2.94
C TYR A 419 -18.41 -24.43 -3.73
N TYR A 420 -18.29 -25.11 -4.86
CA TYR A 420 -19.41 -25.50 -5.72
C TYR A 420 -20.26 -26.61 -5.08
N ASP A 421 -19.62 -27.56 -4.37
CA ASP A 421 -20.32 -28.62 -3.62
C ASP A 421 -21.28 -28.05 -2.57
N ARG A 422 -20.84 -27.01 -1.86
CA ARG A 422 -21.71 -26.34 -0.87
C ARG A 422 -22.90 -25.62 -1.52
N ARG A 423 -22.73 -25.14 -2.75
CA ARG A 423 -23.75 -24.33 -3.43
C ARG A 423 -24.73 -25.19 -4.24
N TYR A 424 -24.25 -26.26 -4.85
CA TYR A 424 -24.99 -27.06 -5.82
C TYR A 424 -25.15 -28.54 -5.44
N GLY A 425 -24.53 -28.98 -4.35
CA GLY A 425 -24.37 -30.41 -3.99
C GLY A 425 -23.15 -31.02 -4.70
N ARG A 426 -22.59 -32.11 -4.12
CA ARG A 426 -21.30 -32.68 -4.54
C ARG A 426 -21.18 -33.00 -6.03
N CYS A 427 -22.21 -33.48 -6.70
CA CYS A 427 -22.24 -33.78 -8.12
C CYS A 427 -23.25 -32.89 -8.87
N GLY A 428 -23.76 -31.85 -8.22
CA GLY A 428 -24.78 -30.97 -8.76
C GLY A 428 -24.24 -29.87 -9.70
N TRP A 429 -22.92 -29.72 -9.83
CA TRP A 429 -22.30 -28.76 -10.73
C TRP A 429 -21.56 -29.46 -11.88
N GLN A 430 -21.54 -28.79 -13.02
CA GLN A 430 -20.90 -29.26 -14.24
C GLN A 430 -20.01 -28.16 -14.81
N TYR A 431 -19.28 -28.44 -15.89
CA TYR A 431 -18.45 -27.42 -16.56
C TYR A 431 -19.26 -26.16 -16.92
N ARG A 432 -20.52 -26.32 -17.38
CA ARG A 432 -21.42 -25.18 -17.68
C ARG A 432 -21.72 -24.29 -16.48
N THR A 433 -21.55 -24.78 -15.26
CA THR A 433 -21.72 -23.96 -14.03
C THR A 433 -20.51 -23.06 -13.78
N ILE A 434 -19.31 -23.47 -14.23
CA ILE A 434 -18.05 -22.84 -13.88
C ILE A 434 -17.31 -22.23 -15.10
N TYR A 435 -17.91 -22.26 -16.28
CA TYR A 435 -17.23 -21.82 -17.52
C TYR A 435 -16.71 -20.37 -17.49
N SER A 436 -17.33 -19.50 -16.69
CA SER A 436 -16.91 -18.11 -16.51
C SER A 436 -15.45 -17.98 -16.01
N LEU A 437 -14.94 -19.00 -15.28
CA LEU A 437 -13.53 -19.08 -14.88
C LEU A 437 -12.59 -19.10 -16.09
N SER A 438 -13.04 -19.58 -17.24
CA SER A 438 -12.23 -19.65 -18.47
C SER A 438 -11.82 -18.26 -18.99
N ILE A 439 -12.63 -17.26 -18.72
CA ILE A 439 -12.43 -15.87 -19.14
C ILE A 439 -12.10 -14.93 -17.98
N GLY A 440 -11.85 -15.50 -16.78
CA GLY A 440 -11.48 -14.74 -15.57
C GLY A 440 -12.62 -13.92 -14.98
N GLN A 441 -13.85 -14.43 -15.10
CA GLN A 441 -15.05 -13.86 -14.49
C GLN A 441 -15.70 -14.88 -13.52
N GLY A 442 -16.91 -14.59 -13.06
CA GLY A 442 -17.59 -15.40 -12.07
C GLY A 442 -16.99 -15.23 -10.68
N GLU A 443 -16.55 -16.32 -10.07
CA GLU A 443 -16.10 -16.31 -8.69
C GLU A 443 -14.67 -15.80 -8.48
N ILE A 444 -13.83 -15.77 -9.53
CA ILE A 444 -12.43 -15.31 -9.42
C ILE A 444 -12.39 -13.80 -9.16
N ASN A 445 -11.69 -13.43 -8.10
CA ASN A 445 -11.43 -12.04 -7.75
C ASN A 445 -9.97 -11.87 -7.34
N LEU A 446 -9.27 -10.96 -8.00
CA LEU A 446 -7.87 -10.66 -7.77
C LEU A 446 -7.68 -9.20 -7.37
N THR A 447 -6.73 -8.95 -6.48
CA THR A 447 -6.28 -7.59 -6.17
C THR A 447 -5.36 -7.05 -7.27
N GLY A 448 -5.18 -5.72 -7.34
CA GLY A 448 -4.24 -5.10 -8.27
C GLY A 448 -2.80 -5.58 -8.07
N LEU A 449 -2.41 -5.79 -6.82
CA LEU A 449 -1.10 -6.38 -6.48
C LEU A 449 -0.96 -7.80 -7.00
N GLN A 450 -1.98 -8.64 -6.84
CA GLN A 450 -1.96 -10.00 -7.36
C GLN A 450 -1.91 -10.03 -8.89
N THR A 451 -2.65 -9.13 -9.55
CA THR A 451 -2.61 -9.00 -11.02
C THR A 451 -1.21 -8.60 -11.49
N ALA A 452 -0.57 -7.61 -10.86
CA ALA A 452 0.80 -7.21 -11.20
C ALA A 452 1.82 -8.34 -10.92
N ASN A 453 1.70 -9.00 -9.76
CA ASN A 453 2.58 -10.12 -9.41
C ASN A 453 2.43 -11.31 -10.39
N MET A 454 1.21 -11.63 -10.80
CA MET A 454 0.91 -12.66 -11.80
C MET A 454 1.64 -12.38 -13.12
N LEU A 455 1.67 -11.11 -13.56
CA LEU A 455 2.44 -10.72 -14.76
C LEU A 455 3.96 -10.76 -14.52
N ALA A 456 4.43 -10.43 -13.32
CA ALA A 456 5.84 -10.58 -12.97
C ALA A 456 6.30 -12.04 -13.04
N ILE A 457 5.45 -12.96 -12.61
CA ILE A 457 5.70 -14.41 -12.74
C ILE A 457 5.83 -14.81 -14.21
N ILE A 458 4.94 -14.33 -15.08
CA ILE A 458 5.00 -14.62 -16.53
C ILE A 458 6.27 -14.01 -17.13
N ALA A 459 6.59 -12.77 -16.80
CA ALA A 459 7.80 -12.08 -17.24
C ALA A 459 9.08 -12.83 -16.82
N ASN A 460 9.10 -13.36 -15.59
CA ASN A 460 10.21 -14.14 -15.04
C ASN A 460 10.19 -15.63 -15.42
N ARG A 461 9.18 -16.08 -16.17
CA ARG A 461 9.03 -17.49 -16.56
C ARG A 461 8.91 -18.44 -15.36
N GLY A 462 8.01 -18.10 -14.40
CA GLY A 462 7.55 -19.01 -13.37
C GLY A 462 8.01 -18.72 -11.93
N TRP A 463 8.57 -17.56 -11.64
CA TRP A 463 8.97 -17.21 -10.28
C TRP A 463 8.74 -15.73 -9.95
N TYR A 464 8.72 -15.38 -8.65
CA TYR A 464 8.62 -14.01 -8.18
C TYR A 464 9.29 -13.82 -6.82
N TYR A 465 9.59 -12.57 -6.49
CA TYR A 465 9.83 -12.11 -5.12
C TYR A 465 8.59 -11.37 -4.61
N PRO A 466 8.29 -11.44 -3.29
CA PRO A 466 7.15 -10.69 -2.74
C PRO A 466 7.21 -9.21 -3.12
N PRO A 467 6.12 -8.64 -3.66
CA PRO A 467 6.05 -7.21 -3.95
C PRO A 467 6.30 -6.38 -2.69
N HIS A 468 7.13 -5.33 -2.79
CA HIS A 468 7.48 -4.51 -1.63
C HIS A 468 7.88 -3.08 -2.01
N PHE A 469 7.77 -2.17 -1.04
CA PHE A 469 8.13 -0.77 -1.18
C PHE A 469 9.48 -0.43 -0.57
N VAL A 470 9.89 -1.09 0.52
CA VAL A 470 11.13 -0.75 1.22
C VAL A 470 12.29 -1.57 0.70
N ARG A 471 13.24 -0.90 0.05
CA ARG A 471 14.50 -1.48 -0.43
C ARG A 471 15.46 -1.72 0.73
N SER A 472 15.60 -0.71 1.60
CA SER A 472 16.52 -0.79 2.73
C SER A 472 16.07 0.07 3.92
N VAL A 473 16.61 -0.23 5.10
CA VAL A 473 16.35 0.44 6.36
C VAL A 473 17.64 0.94 6.96
N GLY A 474 17.68 2.21 7.39
CA GLY A 474 18.85 2.84 7.98
C GLY A 474 20.01 3.00 7.00
N THR A 475 21.20 3.19 7.51
CA THR A 475 22.43 3.46 6.73
C THR A 475 23.06 2.21 6.13
N SER A 476 22.61 1.01 6.51
CA SER A 476 23.22 -0.26 6.04
C SER A 476 22.96 -0.57 4.56
N GLY A 477 21.92 0.03 3.98
CA GLY A 477 21.53 -0.22 2.60
C GLY A 477 21.07 -1.66 2.30
N ALA A 478 21.02 -2.54 3.32
CA ALA A 478 20.69 -3.95 3.12
C ALA A 478 19.18 -4.14 2.94
N PRO A 479 18.75 -4.85 1.88
CA PRO A 479 17.35 -5.23 1.70
C PRO A 479 16.86 -6.15 2.83
N LEU A 480 15.57 -6.04 3.13
CA LEU A 480 14.95 -6.89 4.15
C LEU A 480 14.94 -8.37 3.70
N PRO A 481 15.42 -9.32 4.55
CA PRO A 481 15.58 -10.73 4.16
C PRO A 481 14.31 -11.38 3.63
N ARG A 482 13.14 -11.02 4.16
CA ARG A 482 11.83 -11.57 3.76
C ARG A 482 11.47 -11.31 2.29
N PHE A 483 11.99 -10.25 1.67
CA PHE A 483 11.77 -9.93 0.26
C PHE A 483 12.79 -10.57 -0.69
N ARG A 484 13.75 -11.32 -0.15
CA ARG A 484 14.75 -12.07 -0.92
C ARG A 484 14.39 -13.54 -1.11
N GLN A 485 13.28 -14.00 -0.53
CA GLN A 485 12.83 -15.37 -0.73
C GLN A 485 12.11 -15.49 -2.07
N LYS A 486 12.69 -16.27 -2.97
CA LYS A 486 12.09 -16.55 -4.27
C LYS A 486 10.99 -17.59 -4.13
N HIS A 487 9.84 -17.30 -4.73
CA HIS A 487 8.70 -18.20 -4.84
C HIS A 487 8.59 -18.70 -6.28
N HIS A 488 8.20 -19.95 -6.46
CA HIS A 488 8.04 -20.59 -7.76
C HIS A 488 6.59 -21.06 -7.95
N THR A 489 6.12 -20.98 -9.20
CA THR A 489 4.86 -21.61 -9.59
C THR A 489 5.04 -23.12 -9.78
N LEU A 490 3.93 -23.82 -9.90
CA LEU A 490 3.90 -25.24 -10.31
C LEU A 490 3.88 -25.41 -11.85
N VAL A 491 4.12 -24.32 -12.59
CA VAL A 491 4.16 -24.31 -14.05
C VAL A 491 5.62 -24.19 -14.52
N ASP A 492 6.03 -25.08 -15.39
CA ASP A 492 7.38 -25.11 -15.93
C ASP A 492 7.68 -23.90 -16.82
N SER A 493 8.94 -23.45 -16.80
CA SER A 493 9.37 -22.24 -17.50
C SER A 493 9.13 -22.28 -19.02
N VAL A 494 9.16 -23.44 -19.64
CA VAL A 494 8.94 -23.65 -21.07
C VAL A 494 7.55 -23.17 -21.52
N HIS A 495 6.52 -23.35 -20.70
CA HIS A 495 5.16 -22.97 -21.05
C HIS A 495 4.94 -21.45 -21.08
N PHE A 496 5.72 -20.70 -20.31
CA PHE A 496 5.70 -19.23 -20.42
C PHE A 496 6.29 -18.75 -21.75
N ALA A 497 7.30 -19.45 -22.28
CA ALA A 497 7.85 -19.17 -23.61
C ALA A 497 6.83 -19.38 -24.74
N GLU A 498 5.85 -20.27 -24.56
CA GLU A 498 4.76 -20.51 -25.51
C GLU A 498 3.63 -19.45 -25.42
N ILE A 499 3.48 -18.78 -24.27
CA ILE A 499 2.44 -17.76 -24.03
C ILE A 499 2.88 -16.37 -24.47
N ILE A 500 4.13 -16.00 -24.20
CA ILE A 500 4.66 -14.64 -24.45
C ILE A 500 4.49 -14.21 -25.92
N PRO A 501 4.73 -15.05 -26.95
CA PRO A 501 4.46 -14.67 -28.34
C PRO A 501 3.02 -14.21 -28.60
N GLY A 502 2.03 -14.85 -27.96
CA GLY A 502 0.62 -14.45 -28.05
C GLY A 502 0.36 -13.10 -27.36
N MET A 503 1.04 -12.84 -26.25
CA MET A 503 0.99 -11.55 -25.56
C MET A 503 1.59 -10.42 -26.41
N VAL A 504 2.72 -10.67 -27.11
CA VAL A 504 3.33 -9.71 -28.05
C VAL A 504 2.42 -9.49 -29.25
N ALA A 505 1.84 -10.56 -29.80
CA ALA A 505 0.93 -10.46 -30.94
C ALA A 505 -0.35 -9.65 -30.65
N ALA A 506 -0.80 -9.64 -29.37
CA ALA A 506 -1.93 -8.83 -28.95
C ALA A 506 -1.70 -7.30 -29.08
N LEU A 507 -0.43 -6.86 -29.11
CA LEU A 507 -0.03 -5.47 -29.31
C LEU A 507 0.34 -5.16 -30.78
N GLY A 508 0.38 -6.19 -31.64
CA GLY A 508 0.58 -6.04 -33.07
C GLY A 508 -0.70 -5.62 -33.78
N HIS A 509 -0.59 -5.36 -35.09
CA HIS A 509 -1.72 -4.97 -35.93
C HIS A 509 -2.90 -5.95 -35.85
N GLY A 510 -4.09 -5.42 -35.61
CA GLY A 510 -5.32 -6.19 -35.41
C GLY A 510 -5.35 -6.99 -34.10
N GLY A 511 -4.48 -6.69 -33.15
CA GLY A 511 -4.53 -7.23 -31.79
C GLY A 511 -5.33 -6.36 -30.85
N THR A 512 -5.84 -6.95 -29.76
CA THR A 512 -6.74 -6.26 -28.82
C THR A 512 -6.08 -5.14 -28.01
N ALA A 513 -4.75 -5.08 -27.99
CA ALA A 513 -3.95 -4.10 -27.24
C ALA A 513 -3.05 -3.26 -28.15
N GLU A 514 -3.38 -3.06 -29.41
CA GLU A 514 -2.56 -2.35 -30.40
C GLU A 514 -2.13 -0.96 -29.91
N LEU A 515 -2.99 -0.23 -29.18
CA LEU A 515 -2.68 1.08 -28.62
C LEU A 515 -1.62 1.05 -27.50
N ALA A 516 -1.30 -0.11 -26.95
CA ALA A 516 -0.20 -0.27 -26.00
C ALA A 516 1.16 -0.56 -26.68
N SER A 517 1.21 -0.60 -28.02
CA SER A 517 2.45 -0.87 -28.76
C SER A 517 3.46 0.27 -28.58
N LEU A 518 4.71 -0.12 -28.29
CA LEU A 518 5.88 0.78 -28.23
C LEU A 518 6.91 0.43 -29.32
N ALA A 519 6.49 -0.29 -30.37
CA ALA A 519 7.38 -0.73 -31.45
C ALA A 519 8.00 0.45 -32.22
N ASP A 520 7.31 1.59 -32.31
CA ASP A 520 7.80 2.82 -32.93
C ASP A 520 8.98 3.46 -32.18
N VAL A 521 9.22 3.07 -30.95
CA VAL A 521 10.39 3.48 -30.12
C VAL A 521 11.30 2.30 -29.79
N ASN A 522 11.22 1.22 -30.57
CA ASN A 522 12.03 0.00 -30.45
C ASN A 522 11.93 -0.70 -29.09
N ILE A 523 10.75 -0.65 -28.46
CA ILE A 523 10.48 -1.37 -27.22
C ILE A 523 9.42 -2.45 -27.52
N SER A 524 9.80 -3.71 -27.32
CA SER A 524 8.86 -4.82 -27.38
C SER A 524 8.00 -4.86 -26.11
N VAL A 525 6.69 -4.99 -26.25
CA VAL A 525 5.76 -5.11 -25.11
C VAL A 525 5.01 -6.43 -25.22
N ALA A 526 4.86 -7.12 -24.11
CA ALA A 526 4.00 -8.28 -23.97
C ALA A 526 2.85 -7.95 -23.03
N GLY A 527 1.61 -8.15 -23.44
CA GLY A 527 0.47 -7.75 -22.61
C GLY A 527 -0.85 -8.39 -23.00
N LYS A 528 -1.85 -8.18 -22.18
CA LYS A 528 -3.21 -8.68 -22.37
C LYS A 528 -4.22 -7.66 -21.87
N THR A 529 -5.21 -7.37 -22.72
CA THR A 529 -6.39 -6.61 -22.33
C THR A 529 -7.39 -7.48 -21.58
N GLY A 530 -8.13 -6.85 -20.68
CA GLY A 530 -9.33 -7.39 -20.06
C GLY A 530 -10.46 -6.37 -20.16
N THR A 531 -11.65 -6.87 -20.28
CA THR A 531 -12.89 -6.12 -20.13
C THR A 531 -13.73 -6.91 -19.14
N VAL A 532 -14.19 -6.26 -18.10
CA VAL A 532 -14.97 -6.89 -17.03
C VAL A 532 -16.37 -6.32 -17.10
N GLN A 533 -17.35 -7.18 -17.34
CA GLN A 533 -18.75 -6.79 -17.44
C GLN A 533 -19.23 -6.10 -16.16
N ASN A 534 -20.02 -5.06 -16.32
CA ASN A 534 -20.65 -4.32 -15.25
C ASN A 534 -22.14 -4.10 -15.56
N ASP A 535 -22.99 -4.66 -14.70
CA ASP A 535 -24.45 -4.59 -14.89
C ASP A 535 -25.02 -3.20 -14.55
N GLU A 536 -24.25 -2.33 -13.89
CA GLU A 536 -24.70 -1.01 -13.39
C GLU A 536 -24.08 0.18 -14.16
N GLY A 537 -23.35 -0.06 -15.25
CA GLY A 537 -22.68 1.01 -16.01
C GLY A 537 -21.83 0.48 -17.15
N ASP A 538 -20.90 1.29 -17.63
CA ASP A 538 -19.92 0.84 -18.61
C ASP A 538 -19.02 -0.26 -18.03
N ASP A 539 -18.54 -1.16 -18.89
CA ASP A 539 -17.59 -2.19 -18.52
C ASP A 539 -16.33 -1.61 -17.88
N HIS A 540 -15.69 -2.39 -17.02
CA HIS A 540 -14.42 -1.99 -16.44
C HIS A 540 -13.26 -2.36 -17.34
N ALA A 541 -12.39 -1.40 -17.61
CA ALA A 541 -11.22 -1.56 -18.44
C ALA A 541 -10.04 -2.13 -17.62
N ASN A 542 -9.42 -3.17 -18.16
CA ASN A 542 -8.25 -3.82 -17.55
C ASN A 542 -7.16 -4.05 -18.59
N PHE A 543 -5.91 -3.84 -18.20
CA PHE A 543 -4.74 -4.22 -18.98
C PHE A 543 -3.62 -4.64 -18.02
N ALA A 544 -2.90 -5.70 -18.38
CA ALA A 544 -1.68 -6.06 -17.68
C ALA A 544 -0.62 -6.55 -18.68
N GLY A 545 0.62 -6.09 -18.50
CA GLY A 545 1.71 -6.41 -19.40
C GLY A 545 3.07 -6.01 -18.84
N PHE A 546 4.11 -6.27 -19.61
CA PHE A 546 5.50 -5.97 -19.26
C PHE A 546 6.33 -5.54 -20.47
N ALA A 547 7.39 -4.82 -20.20
CA ALA A 547 8.32 -4.33 -21.21
C ALA A 547 9.77 -4.27 -20.68
N PRO A 548 10.80 -4.46 -21.53
CA PRO A 548 10.73 -5.13 -22.83
C PRO A 548 10.29 -6.59 -22.71
N ALA A 549 9.71 -7.18 -23.76
CA ALA A 549 9.20 -8.57 -23.73
C ALA A 549 10.29 -9.63 -23.58
N ASP A 550 11.50 -9.37 -24.09
CA ASP A 550 12.66 -10.25 -24.03
C ASP A 550 13.43 -10.15 -22.70
N LYS A 551 13.61 -8.93 -22.17
CA LYS A 551 14.30 -8.62 -20.91
C LYS A 551 13.42 -7.70 -20.04
N PRO A 552 12.41 -8.22 -19.40
CA PRO A 552 11.44 -7.42 -18.66
C PRO A 552 12.07 -6.57 -17.55
N LYS A 553 11.83 -5.24 -17.61
CA LYS A 553 12.28 -4.27 -16.61
C LYS A 553 11.13 -3.70 -15.80
N ILE A 554 9.95 -3.68 -16.38
CA ILE A 554 8.74 -3.16 -15.74
C ILE A 554 7.54 -4.02 -16.11
N VAL A 555 6.74 -4.35 -15.12
CA VAL A 555 5.38 -4.87 -15.24
C VAL A 555 4.42 -3.76 -14.89
N VAL A 556 3.31 -3.63 -15.61
CA VAL A 556 2.25 -2.66 -15.32
C VAL A 556 0.89 -3.35 -15.37
N ALA A 557 0.10 -3.20 -14.30
CA ALA A 557 -1.30 -3.58 -14.23
C ALA A 557 -2.15 -2.31 -14.04
N VAL A 558 -3.16 -2.13 -14.89
CA VAL A 558 -4.08 -0.98 -14.88
C VAL A 558 -5.50 -1.50 -14.83
N TYR A 559 -6.31 -0.95 -13.93
CA TYR A 559 -7.74 -1.19 -13.84
C TYR A 559 -8.46 0.13 -13.66
N ILE A 560 -9.45 0.40 -14.52
CA ILE A 560 -10.25 1.63 -14.50
C ILE A 560 -11.73 1.23 -14.52
N GLU A 561 -12.45 1.65 -13.49
CA GLU A 561 -13.88 1.38 -13.37
C GLU A 561 -14.65 2.20 -14.42
N ASN A 562 -15.69 1.60 -15.01
CA ASN A 562 -16.61 2.24 -15.96
C ASN A 562 -15.88 2.98 -17.10
N ALA A 563 -14.87 2.33 -17.70
CA ALA A 563 -14.02 2.92 -18.73
C ALA A 563 -14.08 2.15 -20.07
N GLY A 564 -15.05 1.26 -20.21
CA GLY A 564 -15.30 0.51 -21.43
C GLY A 564 -14.21 -0.53 -21.74
N PHE A 565 -13.76 -0.57 -22.97
CA PHE A 565 -12.81 -1.56 -23.44
C PHE A 565 -11.39 -1.31 -22.93
N GLY A 566 -10.76 -2.35 -22.35
CA GLY A 566 -9.39 -2.29 -21.84
C GLY A 566 -8.36 -1.87 -22.88
N GLY A 567 -8.56 -2.22 -24.15
CA GLY A 567 -7.71 -1.82 -25.26
C GLY A 567 -7.70 -0.32 -25.55
N LEU A 568 -8.80 0.38 -25.24
CA LEU A 568 -8.96 1.81 -25.55
C LEU A 568 -8.55 2.73 -24.40
N SER A 569 -8.60 2.28 -23.15
CA SER A 569 -8.34 3.12 -21.97
C SER A 569 -7.17 2.59 -21.12
N ALA A 570 -7.22 1.35 -20.64
CA ALA A 570 -6.21 0.79 -19.75
C ALA A 570 -4.88 0.48 -20.48
N ALA A 571 -4.94 0.00 -21.73
CA ALA A 571 -3.76 -0.32 -22.53
C ALA A 571 -2.90 0.91 -22.88
N PRO A 572 -3.44 2.03 -23.42
CA PRO A 572 -2.63 3.23 -23.64
C PRO A 572 -2.12 3.83 -22.34
N CYS A 573 -2.86 3.75 -21.23
CA CYS A 573 -2.40 4.18 -19.92
C CYS A 573 -1.13 3.39 -19.51
N ALA A 574 -1.15 2.07 -19.62
CA ALA A 574 0.01 1.22 -19.30
C ALA A 574 1.21 1.51 -20.22
N ALA A 575 0.97 1.72 -21.53
CA ALA A 575 2.02 2.07 -22.49
C ALA A 575 2.75 3.36 -22.10
N LEU A 576 2.03 4.41 -21.70
CA LEU A 576 2.62 5.67 -21.24
C LEU A 576 3.47 5.47 -19.98
N ILE A 577 3.04 4.64 -19.02
CA ILE A 577 3.80 4.34 -17.82
C ILE A 577 5.09 3.57 -18.17
N MET A 578 5.00 2.54 -19.03
CA MET A 578 6.16 1.77 -19.48
C MET A 578 7.15 2.66 -20.23
N GLU A 579 6.66 3.50 -21.15
CA GLU A 579 7.53 4.40 -21.91
C GLU A 579 8.20 5.45 -21.03
N LYS A 580 7.45 6.09 -20.12
CA LYS A 580 8.00 7.07 -19.17
C LYS A 580 9.12 6.45 -18.34
N TYR A 581 8.93 5.24 -17.82
CA TYR A 581 9.94 4.54 -17.03
C TYR A 581 11.18 4.16 -17.84
N LEU A 582 10.99 3.60 -19.05
CA LEU A 582 12.10 3.07 -19.84
C LEU A 582 12.90 4.15 -20.59
N ARG A 583 12.30 5.28 -20.91
CA ARG A 583 12.91 6.36 -21.72
C ARG A 583 13.03 7.70 -21.00
N GLY A 584 12.35 7.88 -19.87
CA GLY A 584 12.28 9.18 -19.19
C GLY A 584 11.31 10.18 -19.82
N ASN A 585 10.90 10.00 -21.08
CA ASN A 585 10.01 10.90 -21.81
C ASN A 585 8.99 10.14 -22.66
N ILE A 586 7.96 10.85 -23.12
CA ILE A 586 6.89 10.31 -23.98
C ILE A 586 7.12 10.78 -25.41
N ALA A 587 7.04 9.85 -26.37
CA ALA A 587 7.17 10.15 -27.78
C ALA A 587 6.03 11.08 -28.27
N PRO A 588 6.28 11.99 -29.24
CA PRO A 588 5.29 12.94 -29.73
C PRO A 588 3.98 12.28 -30.19
N LYS A 589 4.08 11.11 -30.81
CA LYS A 589 2.92 10.33 -31.26
C LYS A 589 1.95 9.99 -30.13
N ARG A 590 2.45 9.74 -28.90
CA ARG A 590 1.62 9.37 -27.76
C ARG A 590 1.20 10.54 -26.87
N LYS A 591 1.70 11.75 -27.14
CA LYS A 591 1.25 12.95 -26.40
C LYS A 591 -0.24 13.22 -26.57
N ARG A 592 -0.85 12.82 -27.70
CA ARG A 592 -2.28 12.89 -27.87
C ARG A 592 -3.03 12.00 -26.87
N TRP A 593 -2.53 10.79 -26.60
CA TRP A 593 -3.10 9.88 -25.60
C TRP A 593 -2.89 10.41 -24.18
N GLU A 594 -1.74 10.97 -23.88
CA GLU A 594 -1.47 11.65 -22.62
C GLU A 594 -2.48 12.77 -22.35
N ASN A 595 -2.72 13.63 -23.33
CA ASN A 595 -3.69 14.72 -23.23
C ASN A 595 -5.12 14.19 -23.09
N TRP A 596 -5.50 13.21 -23.89
CA TRP A 596 -6.83 12.61 -23.85
C TRP A 596 -7.13 11.95 -22.49
N LEU A 597 -6.21 11.18 -21.95
CA LEU A 597 -6.33 10.58 -20.62
C LEU A 597 -6.40 11.63 -19.51
N ARG A 598 -5.72 12.75 -19.65
CA ARG A 598 -5.75 13.86 -18.67
C ARG A 598 -7.05 14.66 -18.70
N CYS A 599 -7.68 14.83 -19.85
CA CYS A 599 -8.88 15.66 -20.00
C CYS A 599 -10.20 14.96 -19.63
N GLY A 600 -10.18 13.68 -19.31
CA GLY A 600 -11.32 12.99 -18.66
C GLY A 600 -12.45 12.50 -19.57
N ASN A 601 -12.52 12.85 -20.85
CA ASN A 601 -13.61 12.45 -21.73
C ASN A 601 -13.32 11.13 -22.47
N LEU A 602 -13.48 10.01 -21.79
CA LEU A 602 -13.39 8.67 -22.40
C LEU A 602 -14.64 8.31 -23.23
N ALA A 603 -15.78 8.93 -22.93
CA ALA A 603 -17.09 8.56 -23.48
C ALA A 603 -17.45 9.22 -24.83
N GLU A 604 -16.76 10.27 -25.28
CA GLU A 604 -17.25 11.09 -26.42
C GLU A 604 -16.62 10.79 -27.79
N GLN A 605 -15.70 9.82 -27.92
CA GLN A 605 -15.09 9.50 -29.22
C GLN A 605 -15.06 7.99 -29.51
N GLY A 606 -16.20 7.37 -29.36
CA GLY A 606 -16.45 6.03 -29.90
C GLY A 606 -17.06 6.13 -31.33
N HIS A 607 -16.25 6.49 -32.31
CA HIS A 607 -16.53 6.17 -33.73
C HIS A 607 -15.25 6.27 -34.54
#